data_f7755533fe01c1f3b3aca8e4f06e6776
#
_entry.id   f7755533fe01c1f3b3aca8e4f06e6776
#
_cell.length_a   1.000
_cell.length_b   1.000
_cell.length_c   1.000
_cell.angle_alpha   90.00
_cell.angle_beta   90.00
_cell.angle_gamma   90.00
#
_symmetry.space_group_name_H-M   'P 1'
#
loop_
_entity.id
_entity.type
_entity.pdbx_description
1 polymer ?
#
loop_
_entity_poly.entity_id
_entity_poly.type
_entity_poly.pdbx_seq_one_letter_code
_entity_poly.pdbx_strand_id
1 'polypeptide(L)'
;MVMKRILGVFVSVLSLVGCINEKIEGADLKVGDMIPGFSVVMNDGTTVSDQSLIGSVSFIMFFHTTCPDCQQTLPVVQDIYDSYVQKGVKFALISRDEGAKGIESYWAERSYNMPYSAQNSRNVYKKFARERIPRVYICDKDGIIRYIFTDDPIPTYNDLMSSLESLIR
;
A
#
# COMPACT_ATOMS: atom_id res chain seq x y z
N MET A 1 72.83 22.69 12.32
CA MET A 1 71.58 23.39 12.20
C MET A 1 70.65 22.58 11.26
N VAL A 2 69.89 21.68 11.81
CA VAL A 2 69.15 20.68 11.04
C VAL A 2 67.65 21.03 11.09
N MET A 3 67.11 21.39 9.95
CA MET A 3 65.67 21.84 9.79
C MET A 3 64.80 20.59 9.54
N LYS A 4 64.04 20.15 10.54
CA LYS A 4 63.03 19.10 10.41
C LYS A 4 61.80 19.59 9.61
N ARG A 5 61.56 19.02 8.42
CA ARG A 5 60.36 19.21 7.67
C ARG A 5 59.28 18.28 8.25
N ILE A 6 58.18 18.86 8.77
CA ILE A 6 57.02 18.15 9.22
C ILE A 6 56.10 18.04 8.01
N LEU A 7 55.85 16.81 7.56
CA LEU A 7 54.93 16.47 6.47
C LEU A 7 53.55 16.28 7.08
N GLY A 8 52.67 17.23 6.88
CA GLY A 8 51.26 17.14 7.34
C GLY A 8 50.46 16.24 6.42
N VAL A 9 49.97 15.14 6.97
CA VAL A 9 49.01 14.25 6.26
C VAL A 9 47.61 14.83 6.44
N PHE A 10 47.03 15.37 5.37
CA PHE A 10 45.63 15.76 5.31
C PHE A 10 44.79 14.49 5.09
N VAL A 11 44.14 14.01 6.14
CA VAL A 11 43.11 12.98 6.04
C VAL A 11 41.81 13.66 5.64
N SER A 12 41.42 13.53 4.36
CA SER A 12 40.15 13.97 3.84
C SER A 12 39.08 12.96 4.28
N VAL A 13 38.24 13.34 5.27
CA VAL A 13 37.08 12.59 5.68
C VAL A 13 35.97 12.88 4.67
N LEU A 14 35.73 11.94 3.77
CA LEU A 14 34.63 11.98 2.81
C LEU A 14 33.36 11.61 3.56
N SER A 15 32.58 12.61 4.02
CA SER A 15 31.27 12.42 4.63
C SER A 15 30.28 11.97 3.56
N LEU A 16 29.94 10.67 3.55
CA LEU A 16 28.81 10.15 2.81
C LEU A 16 27.53 10.67 3.47
N VAL A 17 27.01 11.76 2.95
CA VAL A 17 25.65 12.21 3.27
C VAL A 17 24.71 11.25 2.56
N GLY A 18 24.31 10.18 3.25
CA GLY A 18 23.20 9.35 2.85
C GLY A 18 21.95 10.21 2.95
N CYS A 19 21.27 10.46 1.83
CA CYS A 19 19.92 11.01 1.83
C CYS A 19 18.99 10.00 2.52
N ILE A 20 18.82 10.15 3.84
CA ILE A 20 17.73 9.52 4.57
C ILE A 20 16.50 10.31 4.13
N ASN A 21 15.70 9.72 3.23
CA ASN A 21 14.36 10.20 2.95
C ASN A 21 13.51 9.92 4.20
N GLU A 22 13.59 10.78 5.21
CA GLU A 22 12.63 10.81 6.29
C GLU A 22 11.28 11.20 5.69
N LYS A 23 10.46 10.19 5.37
CA LYS A 23 9.05 10.39 5.04
C LYS A 23 8.40 11.00 6.25
N ILE A 24 7.92 12.24 6.11
CA ILE A 24 7.15 12.93 7.14
C ILE A 24 5.94 12.04 7.47
N GLU A 25 5.90 11.46 8.68
CA GLU A 25 4.74 10.69 9.14
C GLU A 25 3.48 11.55 8.99
N GLY A 26 2.50 11.02 8.21
CA GLY A 26 1.22 11.68 7.99
C GLY A 26 1.09 12.52 6.72
N ALA A 27 1.97 12.36 5.73
CA ALA A 27 1.72 12.87 4.38
C ALA A 27 1.00 11.81 3.54
N ASP A 28 0.03 12.23 2.71
CA ASP A 28 -0.57 11.33 1.73
C ASP A 28 0.47 10.88 0.71
N LEU A 29 0.52 9.58 0.46
CA LEU A 29 1.35 9.02 -0.60
C LEU A 29 0.87 9.48 -1.97
N LYS A 30 1.81 9.61 -2.89
CA LYS A 30 1.58 10.07 -4.26
C LYS A 30 2.03 9.00 -5.27
N VAL A 31 1.55 9.13 -6.49
CA VAL A 31 2.08 8.37 -7.63
C VAL A 31 3.58 8.63 -7.75
N GLY A 32 4.37 7.57 -7.89
CA GLY A 32 5.83 7.58 -7.87
C GLY A 32 6.47 7.29 -6.50
N ASP A 33 5.71 7.35 -5.41
CA ASP A 33 6.21 6.95 -4.10
C ASP A 33 6.32 5.42 -3.99
N MET A 34 7.29 4.95 -3.23
CA MET A 34 7.36 3.56 -2.81
C MET A 34 6.37 3.31 -1.67
N ILE A 35 5.72 2.13 -1.65
CA ILE A 35 4.89 1.73 -0.51
C ILE A 35 5.73 1.71 0.78
N PRO A 36 5.19 2.18 1.90
CA PRO A 36 5.90 2.19 3.17
C PRO A 36 5.97 0.78 3.76
N GLY A 37 6.92 0.54 4.67
CA GLY A 37 6.99 -0.71 5.41
C GLY A 37 5.73 -0.97 6.24
N PHE A 38 5.06 -2.10 5.98
CA PHE A 38 3.92 -2.57 6.76
C PHE A 38 3.87 -4.10 6.79
N SER A 39 3.15 -4.65 7.74
CA SER A 39 2.84 -6.08 7.82
C SER A 39 1.49 -6.25 8.51
N VAL A 40 0.61 -7.04 7.91
CA VAL A 40 -0.74 -7.32 8.41
C VAL A 40 -1.07 -8.80 8.26
N VAL A 41 -1.86 -9.32 9.19
CA VAL A 41 -2.41 -10.67 9.10
C VAL A 41 -3.79 -10.58 8.46
N MET A 42 -4.03 -11.39 7.44
CA MET A 42 -5.31 -11.50 6.75
C MET A 42 -6.24 -12.48 7.50
N ASN A 43 -7.53 -12.41 7.23
CA ASN A 43 -8.53 -13.28 7.86
C ASN A 43 -8.38 -14.78 7.51
N ASP A 44 -7.67 -15.10 6.43
CA ASP A 44 -7.32 -16.47 6.04
C ASP A 44 -6.03 -16.98 6.73
N GLY A 45 -5.43 -16.19 7.63
CA GLY A 45 -4.19 -16.51 8.35
C GLY A 45 -2.91 -16.20 7.59
N THR A 46 -2.97 -15.76 6.35
CA THR A 46 -1.78 -15.34 5.59
C THR A 46 -1.26 -14.00 6.09
N THR A 47 0.03 -13.74 5.90
CA THR A 47 0.64 -12.43 6.20
C THR A 47 0.97 -11.71 4.90
N VAL A 48 0.48 -10.47 4.78
CA VAL A 48 0.82 -9.56 3.68
C VAL A 48 1.68 -8.42 4.22
N SER A 49 2.78 -8.14 3.55
CA SER A 49 3.70 -7.05 3.88
C SER A 49 4.19 -6.36 2.61
N ASP A 50 4.77 -5.16 2.77
CA ASP A 50 5.47 -4.48 1.68
C ASP A 50 6.46 -5.42 0.98
N GLN A 51 7.27 -6.16 1.75
CA GLN A 51 8.25 -7.11 1.21
C GLN A 51 7.60 -8.26 0.45
N SER A 52 6.45 -8.77 0.91
CA SER A 52 5.73 -9.86 0.24
C SER A 52 5.06 -9.43 -1.06
N LEU A 53 4.82 -8.13 -1.25
CA LEU A 53 4.21 -7.56 -2.46
C LEU A 53 5.24 -7.32 -3.58
N ILE A 54 6.52 -7.13 -3.25
CA ILE A 54 7.58 -6.96 -4.24
C ILE A 54 7.65 -8.16 -5.18
N GLY A 55 7.96 -7.91 -6.45
CA GLY A 55 8.01 -8.91 -7.53
C GLY A 55 6.66 -9.16 -8.21
N SER A 56 5.57 -8.57 -7.71
CA SER A 56 4.23 -8.68 -8.29
C SER A 56 3.54 -7.33 -8.40
N VAL A 57 2.66 -7.17 -9.38
CA VAL A 57 1.70 -6.06 -9.36
C VAL A 57 0.81 -6.23 -8.14
N SER A 58 0.58 -5.17 -7.39
CA SER A 58 -0.20 -5.25 -6.17
C SER A 58 -1.33 -4.22 -6.12
N PHE A 59 -2.43 -4.64 -5.49
CA PHE A 59 -3.63 -3.87 -5.25
C PHE A 59 -3.85 -3.74 -3.74
N ILE A 60 -3.68 -2.53 -3.21
CA ILE A 60 -3.83 -2.24 -1.78
C ILE A 60 -5.05 -1.35 -1.62
N MET A 61 -6.04 -1.76 -0.80
CA MET A 61 -7.23 -0.97 -0.54
C MET A 61 -7.42 -0.76 0.96
N PHE A 62 -7.66 0.49 1.35
CA PHE A 62 -8.15 0.82 2.68
C PHE A 62 -9.65 1.09 2.64
N PHE A 63 -10.39 0.50 3.58
CA PHE A 63 -11.85 0.55 3.63
C PHE A 63 -12.38 0.59 5.08
N HIS A 64 -13.68 0.84 5.21
CA HIS A 64 -14.49 0.59 6.41
C HIS A 64 -15.88 0.18 5.94
N THR A 65 -16.48 -0.86 6.54
CA THR A 65 -17.75 -1.43 6.05
C THR A 65 -18.94 -0.49 6.22
N THR A 66 -18.87 0.48 7.13
CA THR A 66 -19.94 1.49 7.31
C THR A 66 -19.76 2.73 6.42
N CYS A 67 -18.67 2.82 5.64
CA CYS A 67 -18.45 3.93 4.72
C CYS A 67 -19.27 3.73 3.43
N PRO A 68 -20.19 4.65 3.06
CA PRO A 68 -21.05 4.47 1.89
C PRO A 68 -20.26 4.32 0.58
N ASP A 69 -19.20 5.09 0.40
CA ASP A 69 -18.37 5.04 -0.81
C ASP A 69 -17.56 3.73 -0.88
N CYS A 70 -17.12 3.20 0.28
CA CYS A 70 -16.53 1.87 0.35
C CYS A 70 -17.54 0.79 -0.03
N GLN A 71 -18.80 0.92 0.42
CA GLN A 71 -19.88 -0.03 0.07
C GLN A 71 -20.16 -0.05 -1.44
N GLN A 72 -19.98 1.07 -2.12
CA GLN A 72 -20.10 1.14 -3.59
C GLN A 72 -18.86 0.56 -4.29
N THR A 73 -17.68 0.71 -3.71
CA THR A 73 -16.41 0.25 -4.30
C THR A 73 -16.17 -1.24 -4.10
N LEU A 74 -16.52 -1.80 -2.95
CA LEU A 74 -16.22 -3.20 -2.60
C LEU A 74 -16.75 -4.24 -3.58
N PRO A 75 -17.98 -4.13 -4.14
CA PRO A 75 -18.45 -5.04 -5.20
C PRO A 75 -17.56 -5.01 -6.44
N VAL A 76 -17.14 -3.81 -6.86
CA VAL A 76 -16.23 -3.64 -7.99
C VAL A 76 -14.87 -4.28 -7.71
N VAL A 77 -14.38 -4.14 -6.48
CA VAL A 77 -13.11 -4.76 -6.07
C VAL A 77 -13.21 -6.28 -6.00
N GLN A 78 -14.38 -6.84 -5.63
CA GLN A 78 -14.59 -8.28 -5.70
C GLN A 78 -14.46 -8.80 -7.15
N ASP A 79 -15.08 -8.13 -8.11
CA ASP A 79 -14.99 -8.49 -9.54
C ASP A 79 -13.56 -8.38 -10.06
N ILE A 80 -12.82 -7.37 -9.62
CA ILE A 80 -11.38 -7.19 -9.92
C ILE A 80 -10.56 -8.31 -9.29
N TYR A 81 -10.81 -8.66 -8.03
CA TYR A 81 -10.14 -9.76 -7.34
C TYR A 81 -10.31 -11.09 -8.11
N ASP A 82 -11.54 -11.45 -8.43
CA ASP A 82 -11.86 -12.68 -9.16
C ASP A 82 -11.17 -12.73 -10.54
N SER A 83 -11.07 -11.59 -11.21
CA SER A 83 -10.47 -11.47 -12.55
C SER A 83 -8.94 -11.50 -12.55
N TYR A 84 -8.27 -11.07 -11.47
CA TYR A 84 -6.84 -10.79 -11.48
C TYR A 84 -6.00 -11.56 -10.46
N VAL A 85 -6.60 -12.17 -9.43
CA VAL A 85 -5.83 -12.96 -8.44
C VAL A 85 -5.10 -14.13 -9.12
N GLN A 86 -5.71 -14.81 -10.06
CA GLN A 86 -5.09 -15.90 -10.82
C GLN A 86 -4.08 -15.43 -11.89
N LYS A 87 -4.08 -14.14 -12.21
CA LYS A 87 -3.07 -13.51 -13.09
C LYS A 87 -1.83 -13.03 -12.31
N GLY A 88 -1.73 -13.35 -11.03
CA GLY A 88 -0.59 -13.06 -10.19
C GLY A 88 -0.59 -11.67 -9.54
N VAL A 89 -1.72 -10.94 -9.60
CA VAL A 89 -1.88 -9.71 -8.80
C VAL A 89 -2.03 -10.09 -7.34
N LYS A 90 -1.28 -9.41 -6.47
CA LYS A 90 -1.39 -9.57 -5.02
C LYS A 90 -2.33 -8.52 -4.44
N PHE A 91 -3.25 -8.96 -3.58
CA PHE A 91 -4.25 -8.12 -2.96
C PHE A 91 -3.99 -7.93 -1.47
N ALA A 92 -4.19 -6.71 -0.99
CA ALA A 92 -4.15 -6.33 0.42
C ALA A 92 -5.34 -5.42 0.73
N LEU A 93 -6.48 -6.00 1.13
CA LEU A 93 -7.63 -5.26 1.60
C LEU A 93 -7.52 -5.06 3.11
N ILE A 94 -7.33 -3.83 3.55
CA ILE A 94 -6.98 -3.50 4.93
C ILE A 94 -8.05 -2.56 5.47
N SER A 95 -8.70 -2.92 6.57
CA SER A 95 -9.63 -1.97 7.20
C SER A 95 -8.84 -0.76 7.73
N ARG A 96 -9.44 0.43 7.64
CA ARG A 96 -8.79 1.63 8.18
C ARG A 96 -8.66 1.57 9.69
N ASP A 97 -9.72 1.21 10.38
CA ASP A 97 -9.83 1.16 11.84
C ASP A 97 -11.08 0.35 12.31
N GLU A 98 -11.35 -0.78 11.65
CA GLU A 98 -12.50 -1.64 11.95
C GLU A 98 -12.03 -3.06 12.32
N GLY A 99 -12.55 -3.56 13.45
CA GLY A 99 -12.26 -4.89 13.95
C GLY A 99 -12.96 -6.01 13.16
N ALA A 100 -12.49 -7.25 13.33
CA ALA A 100 -12.89 -8.40 12.53
C ALA A 100 -14.40 -8.66 12.48
N LYS A 101 -15.10 -8.55 13.63
CA LYS A 101 -16.52 -8.93 13.74
C LYS A 101 -17.45 -8.20 12.77
N GLY A 102 -17.26 -6.89 12.58
CA GLY A 102 -18.07 -6.09 11.66
C GLY A 102 -17.80 -6.48 10.20
N ILE A 103 -16.54 -6.67 9.87
CA ILE A 103 -16.11 -7.04 8.52
C ILE A 103 -16.59 -8.44 8.16
N GLU A 104 -16.43 -9.41 9.07
CA GLU A 104 -16.87 -10.79 8.88
C GLU A 104 -18.37 -10.87 8.52
N SER A 105 -19.22 -10.19 9.30
CA SER A 105 -20.65 -10.15 9.03
C SER A 105 -20.96 -9.53 7.66
N TYR A 106 -20.29 -8.40 7.33
CA TYR A 106 -20.48 -7.71 6.06
C TYR A 106 -20.05 -8.56 4.86
N TRP A 107 -18.90 -9.27 4.97
CA TRP A 107 -18.41 -10.20 3.93
C TRP A 107 -19.36 -11.38 3.71
N ALA A 108 -19.83 -11.99 4.80
CA ALA A 108 -20.77 -13.10 4.75
C ALA A 108 -22.11 -12.72 4.07
N GLU A 109 -22.70 -11.57 4.43
CA GLU A 109 -23.94 -11.08 3.82
C GLU A 109 -23.83 -10.85 2.31
N ARG A 110 -22.64 -10.51 1.81
CA ARG A 110 -22.37 -10.20 0.40
C ARG A 110 -21.67 -11.32 -0.36
N SER A 111 -21.39 -12.43 0.32
CA SER A 111 -20.66 -13.57 -0.26
C SER A 111 -19.29 -13.18 -0.85
N TYR A 112 -18.60 -12.22 -0.23
CA TYR A 112 -17.25 -11.86 -0.65
C TYR A 112 -16.24 -12.95 -0.25
N ASN A 113 -15.32 -13.26 -1.16
CA ASN A 113 -14.26 -14.27 -0.95
C ASN A 113 -12.85 -13.68 -0.92
N MET A 114 -12.69 -12.40 -1.24
CA MET A 114 -11.40 -11.70 -1.17
C MET A 114 -10.91 -11.60 0.28
N PRO A 115 -9.66 -11.99 0.59
CA PRO A 115 -9.11 -11.86 1.94
C PRO A 115 -9.03 -10.41 2.38
N TYR A 116 -9.21 -10.18 3.68
CA TYR A 116 -9.11 -8.86 4.31
C TYR A 116 -8.28 -8.91 5.59
N SER A 117 -7.75 -7.78 5.99
CA SER A 117 -7.10 -7.58 7.28
C SER A 117 -7.90 -6.60 8.15
N ALA A 118 -8.34 -7.07 9.31
CA ALA A 118 -9.00 -6.23 10.31
C ALA A 118 -7.97 -5.46 11.13
N GLN A 119 -8.19 -4.14 11.29
CA GLN A 119 -7.30 -3.26 12.05
C GLN A 119 -8.10 -2.51 13.12
N ASN A 120 -7.71 -2.65 14.40
CA ASN A 120 -8.37 -1.94 15.50
C ASN A 120 -7.89 -0.48 15.64
N SER A 121 -7.00 -0.03 14.77
CA SER A 121 -6.43 1.33 14.79
C SER A 121 -6.00 1.76 13.39
N ARG A 122 -5.78 3.07 13.23
CA ARG A 122 -5.27 3.65 11.97
C ARG A 122 -3.77 3.53 11.76
N ASN A 123 -3.05 2.72 12.54
CA ASN A 123 -1.59 2.71 12.50
C ASN A 123 -1.02 2.31 11.14
N VAL A 124 -1.62 1.34 10.46
CA VAL A 124 -1.22 0.96 9.09
C VAL A 124 -1.67 2.04 8.11
N TYR A 125 -2.93 2.47 8.18
CA TYR A 125 -3.49 3.49 7.29
C TYR A 125 -2.70 4.80 7.30
N LYS A 126 -2.31 5.29 8.48
CA LYS A 126 -1.53 6.55 8.64
C LYS A 126 -0.18 6.55 7.92
N LYS A 127 0.37 5.39 7.59
CA LYS A 127 1.58 5.27 6.78
C LYS A 127 1.33 5.60 5.31
N PHE A 128 0.08 5.51 4.85
CA PHE A 128 -0.34 5.71 3.46
C PHE A 128 -1.07 7.02 3.24
N ALA A 129 -1.95 7.40 4.17
CA ALA A 129 -2.83 8.56 4.03
C ALA A 129 -3.29 9.12 5.39
N ARG A 130 -3.76 10.37 5.36
CA ARG A 130 -4.35 11.04 6.53
C ARG A 130 -5.84 10.80 6.66
N GLU A 131 -6.55 10.88 5.52
CA GLU A 131 -8.01 10.85 5.46
C GLU A 131 -8.50 10.31 4.12
N ARG A 132 -9.80 10.12 4.00
CA ARG A 132 -10.55 9.58 2.85
C ARG A 132 -10.37 8.08 2.67
N ILE A 133 -11.48 7.42 2.57
CA ILE A 133 -11.66 6.04 2.11
C ILE A 133 -12.95 5.98 1.28
N PRO A 134 -13.05 5.08 0.28
CA PRO A 134 -12.06 4.09 -0.10
C PRO A 134 -10.77 4.75 -0.56
N ARG A 135 -9.67 4.08 -0.35
CA ARG A 135 -8.40 4.50 -0.94
C ARG A 135 -7.69 3.28 -1.51
N VAL A 136 -7.47 3.32 -2.82
CA VAL A 136 -6.84 2.22 -3.56
C VAL A 136 -5.49 2.68 -4.09
N TYR A 137 -4.48 1.85 -3.90
CA TYR A 137 -3.16 1.99 -4.49
C TYR A 137 -2.90 0.79 -5.39
N ILE A 138 -2.53 1.04 -6.64
CA ILE A 138 -2.06 0.00 -7.56
C ILE A 138 -0.56 0.25 -7.79
N CYS A 139 0.25 -0.76 -7.46
CA CYS A 139 1.70 -0.66 -7.48
C CYS A 139 2.29 -1.64 -8.48
N ASP A 140 3.42 -1.26 -9.06
CA ASP A 140 4.20 -2.14 -9.92
C ASP A 140 5.00 -3.18 -9.12
N LYS A 141 5.80 -3.98 -9.83
CA LYS A 141 6.61 -5.06 -9.27
C LYS A 141 7.72 -4.58 -8.34
N ASP A 142 8.11 -3.31 -8.45
CA ASP A 142 9.11 -2.69 -7.59
C ASP A 142 8.49 -2.05 -6.32
N GLY A 143 7.17 -2.13 -6.17
CA GLY A 143 6.42 -1.53 -5.06
C GLY A 143 6.22 -0.02 -5.21
N ILE A 144 6.40 0.52 -6.44
CA ILE A 144 6.15 1.93 -6.73
C ILE A 144 4.67 2.12 -7.05
N ILE A 145 4.04 3.08 -6.39
CA ILE A 145 2.64 3.45 -6.62
C ILE A 145 2.50 4.05 -8.02
N ARG A 146 1.70 3.41 -8.86
CA ARG A 146 1.45 3.86 -10.23
C ARG A 146 0.07 4.50 -10.38
N TYR A 147 -0.90 4.07 -9.59
CA TYR A 147 -2.25 4.63 -9.58
C TYR A 147 -2.78 4.75 -8.16
N ILE A 148 -3.56 5.81 -7.93
CA ILE A 148 -4.27 6.06 -6.68
C ILE A 148 -5.72 6.42 -7.02
N PHE A 149 -6.67 5.75 -6.35
CA PHE A 149 -8.09 6.06 -6.45
C PHE A 149 -8.65 6.35 -5.06
N THR A 150 -9.61 7.24 -5.00
CA THR A 150 -10.26 7.67 -3.77
C THR A 150 -11.78 7.65 -3.93
N ASP A 151 -12.47 8.34 -3.05
CA ASP A 151 -13.91 8.60 -3.06
C ASP A 151 -14.34 9.66 -4.10
N ASP A 152 -13.40 10.32 -4.78
CA ASP A 152 -13.70 11.43 -5.69
C ASP A 152 -12.78 11.43 -6.94
N PRO A 153 -13.28 10.85 -8.05
CA PRO A 153 -14.47 10.01 -8.17
C PRO A 153 -14.25 8.58 -7.63
N ILE A 154 -15.35 7.91 -7.27
CA ILE A 154 -15.32 6.47 -6.95
C ILE A 154 -14.87 5.71 -8.21
N PRO A 155 -13.85 4.82 -8.11
CA PRO A 155 -13.33 4.11 -9.26
C PRO A 155 -14.33 3.10 -9.81
N THR A 156 -14.43 3.06 -11.13
CA THR A 156 -15.20 2.04 -11.85
C THR A 156 -14.36 0.77 -12.07
N TYR A 157 -15.00 -0.32 -12.47
CA TYR A 157 -14.31 -1.53 -12.90
C TYR A 157 -13.29 -1.25 -14.02
N ASN A 158 -13.67 -0.44 -15.00
CA ASN A 158 -12.79 -0.12 -16.13
C ASN A 158 -11.55 0.69 -15.71
N ASP A 159 -11.67 1.58 -14.74
CA ASP A 159 -10.54 2.34 -14.22
C ASP A 159 -9.52 1.41 -13.55
N LEU A 160 -9.99 0.52 -12.69
CA LEU A 160 -9.13 -0.43 -11.97
C LEU A 160 -8.53 -1.46 -12.94
N MET A 161 -9.34 -2.03 -13.83
CA MET A 161 -8.91 -2.97 -14.87
C MET A 161 -7.81 -2.39 -15.74
N SER A 162 -8.05 -1.21 -16.34
CA SER A 162 -7.09 -0.56 -17.25
C SER A 162 -5.76 -0.27 -16.57
N SER A 163 -5.81 0.13 -15.30
CA SER A 163 -4.61 0.38 -14.49
C SER A 163 -3.81 -0.89 -14.24
N LEU A 164 -4.47 -2.00 -13.85
CA LEU A 164 -3.81 -3.30 -13.65
C LEU A 164 -3.23 -3.84 -14.95
N GLU A 165 -3.99 -3.80 -16.04
CA GLU A 165 -3.56 -4.31 -17.35
C GLU A 165 -2.32 -3.58 -17.90
N SER A 166 -2.16 -2.30 -17.57
CA SER A 166 -0.98 -1.53 -17.96
C SER A 166 0.32 -2.00 -17.29
N LEU A 167 0.22 -2.69 -16.13
CA LEU A 167 1.35 -3.11 -15.30
C LEU A 167 1.67 -4.61 -15.37
N ILE A 168 0.69 -5.44 -15.76
CA ILE A 168 0.84 -6.91 -15.84
C ILE A 168 1.64 -7.35 -17.09
N ARG A 169 1.77 -6.47 -18.07
CA ARG A 169 2.45 -6.73 -19.35
C ARG A 169 3.94 -7.03 -19.21
#